data_653c447caf316f8790c8a10d1df2d700
#
_entry.id   653c447caf316f8790c8a10d1df2d700
#
_cell.length_a   1.000
_cell.length_b   1.000
_cell.length_c   1.000
_cell.angle_alpha   90.00
_cell.angle_beta   90.00
_cell.angle_gamma   90.00
#
_symmetry.space_group_name_H-M   'P 1'
#
loop_
_entity.id
_entity.type
_entity.pdbx_description
1 polymer ?
#
loop_
_entity_poly.entity_id
_entity_poly.type
_entity_poly.pdbx_seq_one_letter_code
_entity_poly.pdbx_strand_id
1 'polypeptide(L)'
;FFFKQKTAYDIRLSLVEEMGGKYVISKANRDVHAKFLLRNGADEVIYPDRDMAERVAKKYSANHVLDYVALNDDYSIYEINPPEGWVGKSIKENNVRQKYNVNIVTVKEAGKNRVLPLPDYVFKADDAVMVLGLNADVDKLVRKL
;
A
#
# COMPACT_ATOMS: atom_id res chain seq x y z
N PHE A 1 26.00 13.05 25.98
CA PHE A 1 24.71 12.34 25.86
C PHE A 1 24.47 11.81 24.45
N PHE A 2 24.81 12.58 23.44
CA PHE A 2 24.71 12.19 22.04
C PHE A 2 25.67 11.05 21.65
N PHE A 3 26.83 11.02 22.25
CA PHE A 3 27.89 10.03 22.00
C PHE A 3 27.49 8.64 22.52
N LYS A 4 26.79 8.58 23.66
CA LYS A 4 26.31 7.33 24.28
C LYS A 4 25.24 6.59 23.47
N GLN A 5 24.38 7.32 22.79
CA GLN A 5 23.38 6.71 21.88
C GLN A 5 24.01 6.15 20.61
N LYS A 6 25.01 6.84 20.04
CA LYS A 6 25.71 6.43 18.84
C LYS A 6 26.48 5.13 19.05
N THR A 7 27.19 5.03 20.17
CA THR A 7 27.98 3.85 20.55
C THR A 7 27.10 2.62 20.85
N ALA A 8 25.91 2.82 21.42
CA ALA A 8 24.99 1.72 21.72
C ALA A 8 24.36 1.11 20.44
N TYR A 9 24.15 1.89 19.39
CA TYR A 9 23.67 1.41 18.10
C TYR A 9 24.76 0.67 17.32
N ASP A 10 25.97 1.21 17.28
CA ASP A 10 27.12 0.58 16.63
C ASP A 10 27.44 -0.78 17.27
N ILE A 11 27.38 -0.88 18.58
CA ILE A 11 27.61 -2.14 19.33
C ILE A 11 26.51 -3.18 19.02
N ARG A 12 25.27 -2.75 18.85
CA ARG A 12 24.15 -3.69 18.58
C ARG A 12 24.23 -4.29 17.18
N LEU A 13 24.58 -3.51 16.16
CA LEU A 13 24.72 -4.01 14.79
C LEU A 13 25.91 -4.96 14.66
N SER A 14 27.08 -4.60 15.18
CA SER A 14 28.24 -5.47 15.19
C SER A 14 28.02 -6.76 16.00
N LEU A 15 27.29 -6.70 17.11
CA LEU A 15 26.90 -7.89 17.88
C LEU A 15 26.01 -8.85 17.10
N VAL A 16 25.08 -8.34 16.28
CA VAL A 16 24.20 -9.16 15.44
C VAL A 16 25.01 -9.87 14.35
N GLU A 17 25.99 -9.20 13.73
CA GLU A 17 26.92 -9.80 12.78
C GLU A 17 27.79 -10.87 13.44
N GLU A 18 28.37 -10.59 14.60
CA GLU A 18 29.18 -11.56 15.39
C GLU A 18 28.36 -12.78 15.83
N MET A 19 27.07 -12.63 16.08
CA MET A 19 26.14 -13.72 16.41
C MET A 19 25.66 -14.50 15.16
N GLY A 20 26.16 -14.19 13.96
CA GLY A 20 25.83 -14.88 12.71
C GLY A 20 24.49 -14.49 12.11
N GLY A 21 23.99 -13.31 12.43
CA GLY A 21 22.81 -12.72 11.77
C GLY A 21 23.08 -12.55 10.27
N LYS A 22 22.28 -13.23 9.43
CA LYS A 22 22.47 -13.21 7.98
C LYS A 22 21.88 -11.99 7.28
N TYR A 23 20.99 -11.26 7.94
CA TYR A 23 20.31 -10.10 7.37
C TYR A 23 19.81 -9.19 8.49
N VAL A 24 20.19 -7.93 8.46
CA VAL A 24 19.88 -6.95 9.50
C VAL A 24 18.91 -5.90 8.94
N ILE A 25 17.68 -5.91 9.43
CA ILE A 25 16.69 -4.89 9.11
C ILE A 25 16.60 -3.88 10.26
N SER A 26 16.72 -2.60 9.95
CA SER A 26 16.67 -1.52 10.93
C SER A 26 15.53 -0.54 10.64
N LYS A 27 14.94 0.01 11.71
CA LYS A 27 13.92 1.06 11.60
C LYS A 27 14.58 2.44 11.61
N ALA A 28 14.22 3.31 10.67
CA ALA A 28 14.57 4.72 10.70
C ALA A 28 13.31 5.61 10.61
N ASN A 29 13.40 6.81 11.18
CA ASN A 29 12.36 7.84 11.09
C ASN A 29 12.78 8.99 10.15
N ARG A 30 14.07 9.06 9.78
CA ARG A 30 14.65 10.11 8.91
C ARG A 30 15.72 9.52 8.02
N ASP A 31 15.89 10.09 6.83
CA ASP A 31 16.88 9.63 5.84
C ASP A 31 18.32 9.70 6.33
N VAL A 32 18.66 10.70 7.16
CA VAL A 32 19.99 10.80 7.77
C VAL A 32 20.26 9.62 8.70
N HIS A 33 19.25 9.20 9.47
CA HIS A 33 19.35 8.04 10.35
C HIS A 33 19.46 6.73 9.55
N ALA A 34 18.70 6.62 8.46
CA ALA A 34 18.80 5.46 7.56
C ALA A 34 20.19 5.31 6.94
N LYS A 35 20.75 6.41 6.42
CA LYS A 35 22.11 6.41 5.88
C LYS A 35 23.17 6.02 6.91
N PHE A 36 22.97 6.43 8.17
CA PHE A 36 23.82 6.01 9.26
C PHE A 36 23.71 4.50 9.53
N LEU A 37 22.49 3.95 9.61
CA LEU A 37 22.26 2.53 9.86
C LEU A 37 22.84 1.64 8.76
N LEU A 38 22.61 2.00 7.48
CA LEU A 38 23.19 1.29 6.33
C LEU A 38 24.71 1.28 6.34
N ARG A 39 25.36 2.39 6.74
CA ARG A 39 26.82 2.48 6.86
C ARG A 39 27.39 1.68 8.03
N ASN A 40 26.58 1.34 9.00
CA ASN A 40 26.96 0.59 10.19
C ASN A 40 26.44 -0.86 10.20
N GLY A 41 26.21 -1.43 9.00
CA GLY A 41 25.95 -2.86 8.87
C GLY A 41 24.47 -3.26 8.81
N ALA A 42 23.54 -2.32 8.65
CA ALA A 42 22.17 -2.68 8.29
C ALA A 42 22.12 -3.02 6.80
N ASP A 43 21.52 -4.15 6.45
CA ASP A 43 21.28 -4.56 5.06
C ASP A 43 20.08 -3.82 4.47
N GLU A 44 19.09 -3.53 5.33
CA GLU A 44 17.86 -2.85 4.94
C GLU A 44 17.39 -1.88 6.02
N VAL A 45 16.78 -0.78 5.58
CA VAL A 45 16.16 0.20 6.49
C VAL A 45 14.71 0.41 6.10
N ILE A 46 13.81 0.25 7.05
CA ILE A 46 12.38 0.45 6.89
C ILE A 46 11.92 1.73 7.59
N TYR A 47 10.83 2.33 7.07
CA TYR A 47 10.22 3.56 7.59
C TYR A 47 8.75 3.36 7.96
N PRO A 48 8.42 2.54 8.97
CA PRO A 48 7.04 2.15 9.25
C PRO A 48 6.10 3.33 9.51
N ASP A 49 6.62 4.39 10.14
CA ASP A 49 5.80 5.56 10.46
C ASP A 49 5.47 6.39 9.20
N ARG A 50 6.40 6.47 8.23
CA ARG A 50 6.19 7.14 6.94
C ARG A 50 5.23 6.34 6.07
N ASP A 51 5.43 5.02 5.97
CA ASP A 51 4.60 4.14 5.18
C ASP A 51 3.15 4.13 5.71
N MET A 52 3.00 4.10 7.04
CA MET A 52 1.69 4.20 7.67
C MET A 52 1.04 5.58 7.47
N ALA A 53 1.81 6.66 7.58
CA ALA A 53 1.31 8.01 7.35
C ALA A 53 0.83 8.21 5.91
N GLU A 54 1.56 7.67 4.92
CA GLU A 54 1.16 7.69 3.52
C GLU A 54 -0.15 6.92 3.30
N ARG A 55 -0.26 5.72 3.86
CA ARG A 55 -1.48 4.90 3.80
C ARG A 55 -2.68 5.63 4.39
N VAL A 56 -2.51 6.24 5.56
CA VAL A 56 -3.55 7.03 6.23
C VAL A 56 -3.90 8.27 5.40
N ALA A 57 -2.90 9.00 4.88
CA ALA A 57 -3.12 10.18 4.05
C ALA A 57 -3.93 9.83 2.79
N LYS A 58 -3.57 8.76 2.09
CA LYS A 58 -4.30 8.28 0.90
C LYS A 58 -5.74 7.91 1.24
N LYS A 59 -5.94 7.16 2.33
CA LYS A 59 -7.28 6.76 2.79
C LYS A 59 -8.20 7.96 3.09
N TYR A 60 -7.67 9.01 3.69
CA TYR A 60 -8.47 10.18 4.10
C TYR A 60 -8.43 11.35 3.10
N SER A 61 -7.63 11.27 2.04
CA SER A 61 -7.54 12.32 1.02
C SER A 61 -8.68 12.27 -0.01
N ALA A 62 -9.39 11.15 -0.10
CA ALA A 62 -10.51 10.99 -1.02
C ALA A 62 -11.66 10.24 -0.33
N ASN A 63 -12.89 10.75 -0.48
CA ASN A 63 -14.08 10.20 0.20
C ASN A 63 -14.42 8.76 -0.17
N HIS A 64 -13.89 8.27 -1.30
CA HIS A 64 -14.22 6.95 -1.86
C HIS A 64 -13.11 5.91 -1.69
N VAL A 65 -11.98 6.28 -1.09
CA VAL A 65 -10.89 5.34 -0.79
C VAL A 65 -11.08 4.76 0.60
N LEU A 66 -11.31 3.45 0.66
CA LEU A 66 -11.50 2.71 1.91
C LEU A 66 -10.16 2.24 2.49
N ASP A 67 -9.24 1.82 1.61
CA ASP A 67 -7.88 1.41 1.99
C ASP A 67 -6.90 1.52 0.81
N TYR A 68 -5.60 1.49 1.12
CA TYR A 68 -4.50 1.63 0.17
C TYR A 68 -3.31 0.77 0.58
N VAL A 69 -2.71 0.08 -0.38
CA VAL A 69 -1.49 -0.70 -0.22
C VAL A 69 -0.56 -0.42 -1.41
N ALA A 70 0.58 0.21 -1.16
CA ALA A 70 1.63 0.35 -2.17
C ALA A 70 2.27 -1.03 -2.44
N LEU A 71 2.45 -1.37 -3.71
CA LEU A 71 3.20 -2.56 -4.12
C LEU A 71 4.65 -2.19 -4.46
N ASN A 72 4.81 -1.05 -5.11
CA ASN A 72 6.08 -0.40 -5.42
C ASN A 72 5.82 1.09 -5.71
N ASP A 73 6.82 1.81 -6.24
CA ASP A 73 6.72 3.25 -6.54
C ASP A 73 5.64 3.58 -7.58
N ASP A 74 5.32 2.67 -8.48
CA ASP A 74 4.41 2.89 -9.61
C ASP A 74 3.03 2.26 -9.40
N TYR A 75 2.95 1.10 -8.76
CA TYR A 75 1.73 0.28 -8.66
C TYR A 75 1.23 0.19 -7.24
N SER A 76 -0.10 0.27 -7.11
CA SER A 76 -0.78 0.10 -5.83
C SER A 76 -2.11 -0.64 -5.96
N ILE A 77 -2.56 -1.17 -4.84
CA ILE A 77 -3.92 -1.70 -4.66
C ILE A 77 -4.70 -0.67 -3.86
N TYR A 78 -5.87 -0.29 -4.37
CA TYR A 78 -6.83 0.55 -3.68
C TYR A 78 -8.09 -0.25 -3.39
N GLU A 79 -8.64 -0.09 -2.20
CA GLU A 79 -10.00 -0.49 -1.88
C GLU A 79 -10.89 0.73 -1.99
N ILE A 80 -11.89 0.69 -2.88
CA ILE A 80 -12.78 1.82 -3.19
C ILE A 80 -14.23 1.38 -3.17
N ASN A 81 -15.14 2.32 -2.95
CA ASN A 81 -16.53 2.10 -3.33
C ASN A 81 -16.64 2.10 -4.86
N PRO A 82 -17.52 1.29 -5.47
CA PRO A 82 -17.72 1.32 -6.91
C PRO A 82 -18.24 2.69 -7.35
N PRO A 83 -17.70 3.25 -8.47
CA PRO A 83 -18.28 4.44 -9.08
C PRO A 83 -19.78 4.27 -9.33
N GLU A 84 -20.59 5.33 -9.19
CA GLU A 84 -22.03 5.29 -9.49
C GLU A 84 -22.32 4.69 -10.88
N GLY A 85 -21.49 5.03 -11.87
CA GLY A 85 -21.62 4.51 -13.23
C GLY A 85 -21.35 3.01 -13.38
N TRP A 86 -20.78 2.34 -12.36
CA TRP A 86 -20.56 0.89 -12.35
C TRP A 86 -21.72 0.13 -11.71
N VAL A 87 -22.44 0.74 -10.78
CA VAL A 87 -23.53 0.13 -10.04
C VAL A 87 -24.61 -0.38 -10.99
N GLY A 88 -25.06 -1.60 -10.79
CA GLY A 88 -26.06 -2.26 -11.63
C GLY A 88 -25.55 -2.83 -12.95
N LYS A 89 -24.23 -2.70 -13.22
CA LYS A 89 -23.58 -3.27 -14.41
C LYS A 89 -22.51 -4.25 -14.00
N SER A 90 -22.25 -5.24 -14.86
CA SER A 90 -21.19 -6.22 -14.64
C SER A 90 -19.80 -5.62 -14.88
N ILE A 91 -18.76 -6.32 -14.38
CA ILE A 91 -17.35 -5.98 -14.66
C ILE A 91 -17.10 -5.89 -16.17
N LYS A 92 -17.65 -6.87 -16.92
CA LYS A 92 -17.53 -6.93 -18.38
C LYS A 92 -18.19 -5.75 -19.08
N GLU A 93 -19.43 -5.38 -18.70
CA GLU A 93 -20.16 -4.26 -19.28
C GLU A 93 -19.49 -2.92 -18.99
N ASN A 94 -18.91 -2.75 -17.81
CA ASN A 94 -18.15 -1.58 -17.43
C ASN A 94 -16.82 -1.46 -18.17
N ASN A 95 -16.31 -2.58 -18.73
CA ASN A 95 -15.05 -2.64 -19.45
C ASN A 95 -13.88 -1.97 -18.69
N VAL A 96 -13.81 -2.27 -17.38
CA VAL A 96 -12.98 -1.55 -16.40
C VAL A 96 -11.51 -1.52 -16.82
N ARG A 97 -10.99 -2.66 -17.27
CA ARG A 97 -9.59 -2.78 -17.66
C ARG A 97 -9.23 -1.88 -18.84
N GLN A 98 -10.07 -1.79 -19.86
CA GLN A 98 -9.79 -0.99 -21.06
C GLN A 98 -10.04 0.50 -20.85
N LYS A 99 -11.07 0.86 -20.06
CA LYS A 99 -11.44 2.26 -19.83
C LYS A 99 -10.54 2.96 -18.82
N TYR A 100 -10.11 2.23 -17.79
CA TYR A 100 -9.43 2.83 -16.63
C TYR A 100 -8.01 2.29 -16.43
N ASN A 101 -7.60 1.29 -17.24
CA ASN A 101 -6.29 0.63 -17.14
C ASN A 101 -6.02 0.05 -15.74
N VAL A 102 -7.06 -0.44 -15.06
CA VAL A 102 -6.99 -1.09 -13.75
C VAL A 102 -7.60 -2.47 -13.79
N ASN A 103 -7.13 -3.37 -12.93
CA ASN A 103 -7.70 -4.69 -12.76
C ASN A 103 -8.48 -4.77 -11.44
N ILE A 104 -9.64 -5.40 -11.47
CA ILE A 104 -10.38 -5.76 -10.26
C ILE A 104 -9.77 -7.02 -9.70
N VAL A 105 -9.33 -6.94 -8.46
CA VAL A 105 -8.68 -8.07 -7.76
C VAL A 105 -9.73 -8.83 -6.95
N THR A 106 -10.48 -8.13 -6.12
CA THR A 106 -11.53 -8.73 -5.30
C THR A 106 -12.68 -7.76 -5.12
N VAL A 107 -13.84 -8.32 -4.77
CA VAL A 107 -15.02 -7.56 -4.33
C VAL A 107 -15.49 -8.11 -2.98
N LYS A 108 -15.82 -7.20 -2.07
CA LYS A 108 -16.44 -7.52 -0.79
C LYS A 108 -17.85 -6.96 -0.80
N GLU A 109 -18.86 -7.83 -0.84
CA GLU A 109 -20.25 -7.44 -0.67
C GLU A 109 -20.52 -7.06 0.79
N ALA A 110 -21.46 -6.15 1.03
CA ALA A 110 -21.86 -5.77 2.39
C ALA A 110 -22.30 -7.00 3.20
N GLY A 111 -21.71 -7.13 4.39
CA GLY A 111 -22.03 -8.25 5.31
C GLY A 111 -21.55 -9.63 4.87
N LYS A 112 -20.77 -9.75 3.78
CA LYS A 112 -20.24 -11.01 3.26
C LYS A 112 -18.72 -11.04 3.23
N ASN A 113 -18.19 -12.23 2.95
CA ASN A 113 -16.76 -12.42 2.74
C ASN A 113 -16.33 -11.83 1.40
N ARG A 114 -15.06 -11.49 1.31
CA ARG A 114 -14.42 -11.06 0.07
C ARG A 114 -14.33 -12.21 -0.93
N VAL A 115 -14.63 -11.95 -2.19
CA VAL A 115 -14.63 -12.94 -3.28
C VAL A 115 -13.75 -12.47 -4.45
N LEU A 116 -13.27 -13.42 -5.25
CA LEU A 116 -12.68 -13.16 -6.56
C LEU A 116 -13.84 -13.09 -7.57
N PRO A 117 -14.16 -11.92 -8.13
CA PRO A 117 -15.33 -11.77 -8.95
C PRO A 117 -15.11 -12.35 -10.35
N LEU A 118 -16.16 -12.96 -10.90
CA LEU A 118 -16.20 -13.33 -12.31
C LEU A 118 -16.54 -12.11 -13.17
N PRO A 119 -16.28 -12.13 -14.50
CA PRO A 119 -16.55 -11.00 -15.40
C PRO A 119 -18.02 -10.55 -15.45
N ASP A 120 -18.95 -11.43 -15.11
CA ASP A 120 -20.40 -11.19 -15.04
C ASP A 120 -20.87 -10.69 -13.67
N TYR A 121 -19.97 -10.55 -12.70
CA TYR A 121 -20.29 -9.97 -11.40
C TYR A 121 -20.86 -8.56 -11.57
N VAL A 122 -22.06 -8.31 -11.04
CA VAL A 122 -22.76 -7.01 -11.09
C VAL A 122 -22.47 -6.22 -9.82
N PHE A 123 -21.94 -5.02 -9.96
CA PHE A 123 -21.61 -4.15 -8.82
C PHE A 123 -22.85 -3.65 -8.09
N LYS A 124 -22.75 -3.60 -6.77
CA LYS A 124 -23.73 -3.01 -5.86
C LYS A 124 -23.15 -1.74 -5.21
N ALA A 125 -24.01 -0.84 -4.81
CA ALA A 125 -23.59 0.45 -4.21
C ALA A 125 -22.75 0.28 -2.94
N ASP A 126 -23.05 -0.76 -2.14
CA ASP A 126 -22.38 -1.03 -0.86
C ASP A 126 -21.18 -1.98 -0.99
N ASP A 127 -20.76 -2.29 -2.20
CA ASP A 127 -19.57 -3.11 -2.42
C ASP A 127 -18.30 -2.35 -2.04
N ALA A 128 -17.28 -3.09 -1.59
CA ALA A 128 -15.92 -2.60 -1.51
C ALA A 128 -15.08 -3.35 -2.55
N VAL A 129 -14.52 -2.62 -3.50
CA VAL A 129 -13.82 -3.15 -4.68
C VAL A 129 -12.33 -2.93 -4.55
N MET A 130 -11.53 -3.99 -4.58
CA MET A 130 -10.08 -3.86 -4.69
C MET A 130 -9.67 -3.76 -6.15
N VAL A 131 -9.01 -2.67 -6.49
CA VAL A 131 -8.46 -2.41 -7.83
C VAL A 131 -6.94 -2.31 -7.78
N LEU A 132 -6.28 -2.94 -8.74
CA LEU A 132 -4.84 -2.89 -8.96
C LEU A 132 -4.55 -2.10 -10.23
N GLY A 133 -3.65 -1.14 -10.18
CA GLY A 133 -3.21 -0.38 -11.33
C GLY A 133 -2.02 0.52 -11.05
N LEU A 134 -1.59 1.25 -12.08
CA LEU A 134 -0.65 2.36 -11.92
C LEU A 134 -1.27 3.44 -11.03
N ASN A 135 -0.47 4.02 -10.14
CA ASN A 135 -0.92 5.08 -9.23
C ASN A 135 -1.65 6.20 -9.98
N ALA A 136 -1.09 6.66 -11.12
CA ALA A 136 -1.69 7.70 -11.92
C ALA A 136 -3.06 7.34 -12.54
N ASP A 137 -3.30 6.07 -12.87
CA ASP A 137 -4.56 5.62 -13.46
C ASP A 137 -5.62 5.40 -12.39
N VAL A 138 -5.24 4.85 -11.23
CA VAL A 138 -6.16 4.74 -10.09
C VAL A 138 -6.53 6.11 -9.54
N ASP A 139 -5.59 7.05 -9.43
CA ASP A 139 -5.88 8.43 -9.01
C ASP A 139 -6.88 9.12 -9.95
N LYS A 140 -6.78 8.89 -11.28
CA LYS A 140 -7.77 9.39 -12.25
C LYS A 140 -9.15 8.74 -12.07
N LEU A 141 -9.18 7.45 -11.73
CA LEU A 141 -10.44 6.76 -11.43
C LEU A 141 -11.09 7.34 -10.18
N VAL A 142 -10.33 7.46 -9.08
CA VAL A 142 -10.82 7.97 -7.80
C VAL A 142 -11.31 9.43 -7.88
N ARG A 143 -10.67 10.28 -8.69
CA ARG A 143 -11.11 11.68 -8.89
C ARG A 143 -12.43 11.81 -9.69
N LYS A 144 -12.87 10.75 -10.34
CA LYS A 144 -14.14 10.71 -11.10
C LYS A 144 -15.29 10.12 -10.28
N LEU A 145 -15.00 9.70 -9.05
CA LEU A 145 -15.95 9.23 -8.06
C LEU A 145 -16.58 10.41 -7.32
#